data_1ed32c06de5bacf9e146f6567e3098c0
#
_entry.id   1ed32c06de5bacf9e146f6567e3098c0
#
_cell.length_a   1.000
_cell.length_b   1.000
_cell.length_c   1.000
_cell.angle_alpha   90.00
_cell.angle_beta   90.00
_cell.angle_gamma   90.00
#
_symmetry.space_group_name_H-M   'P 1'
#
loop_
_entity.id
_entity.type
_entity.pdbx_description
1 polymer ?
#
loop_
_entity_poly.entity_id
_entity_poly.type
_entity_poly.pdbx_seq_one_letter_code
_entity_poly.pdbx_strand_id
1 'polypeptide(L)' 'MINRVILVGRLTQDPQMRKTNTGRSVCSFTLAVSRPKRQNSTTQEADFINCVAWEKTAELMCSYLRK' A
#
# COMPACT_ATOMS: atom_id res chain seq x y z
N MET A 1 -23.34 -5.01 -6.84
CA MET A 1 -22.46 -3.86 -6.48
C MET A 1 -21.02 -4.17 -6.78
N ILE A 2 -20.29 -3.18 -7.26
CA ILE A 2 -18.87 -3.32 -7.49
C ILE A 2 -18.14 -2.39 -6.55
N ASN A 3 -17.24 -2.96 -5.75
CA ASN A 3 -16.31 -2.19 -4.92
C ASN A 3 -14.90 -2.42 -5.44
N ARG A 4 -14.36 -1.44 -6.12
CA ARG A 4 -13.04 -1.56 -6.72
C ARG A 4 -12.26 -0.27 -6.59
N VAL A 5 -11.02 -0.39 -6.15
CA VAL A 5 -10.10 0.73 -6.04
C VAL A 5 -8.81 0.39 -6.78
N ILE A 6 -8.34 1.30 -7.60
CA ILE A 6 -7.06 1.14 -8.31
C ILE A 6 -6.15 2.28 -7.86
N LEU A 7 -5.00 1.92 -7.30
CA LEU A 7 -4.03 2.86 -6.79
C LEU A 7 -2.66 2.58 -7.39
N VAL A 8 -1.96 3.64 -7.76
CA VAL A 8 -0.57 3.58 -8.19
C VAL A 8 0.23 4.51 -7.30
N GLY A 9 1.21 3.96 -6.61
CA GLY A 9 1.99 4.73 -5.66
C GLY A 9 3.29 4.05 -5.29
N ARG A 10 3.93 4.58 -4.25
CA ARG A 10 5.19 4.05 -3.73
C ARG A 10 4.99 3.57 -2.30
N LEU A 11 5.72 2.52 -1.93
CA LEU A 11 5.74 2.09 -0.54
C LEU A 11 6.52 3.10 0.30
N THR A 12 5.96 3.46 1.46
CA THR A 12 6.64 4.36 2.40
C THR A 12 7.66 3.63 3.24
N GLN A 13 7.44 2.33 3.45
CA GLN A 13 8.32 1.41 4.18
C GLN A 13 8.23 0.05 3.54
N ASP A 14 9.16 -0.84 3.89
CA ASP A 14 9.04 -2.23 3.48
C ASP A 14 7.77 -2.84 4.06
N PRO A 15 7.04 -3.66 3.28
CA PRO A 15 5.82 -4.29 3.80
C PRO A 15 6.13 -5.22 4.96
N GLN A 16 5.27 -5.23 5.95
CA GLN A 16 5.44 -6.05 7.14
C GLN A 16 4.40 -7.16 7.18
N MET A 17 4.88 -8.39 7.30
CA MET A 17 3.99 -9.53 7.42
C MET A 17 3.72 -9.85 8.87
N ARG A 18 2.46 -10.17 9.16
CA ARG A 18 2.00 -10.65 10.45
C ARG A 18 1.13 -11.87 10.24
N LYS A 19 0.95 -12.63 11.31
CA LYS A 19 -0.04 -13.69 11.32
C LYS A 19 -1.14 -13.37 12.32
N THR A 20 -2.37 -13.61 11.92
CA THR A 20 -3.51 -13.44 12.82
C THR A 20 -3.55 -14.57 13.84
N ASN A 21 -4.43 -14.45 14.83
CA ASN A 21 -4.63 -15.50 15.84
C ASN A 21 -5.06 -16.83 15.24
N THR A 22 -5.66 -16.79 14.05
CA THR A 22 -6.07 -18.00 13.33
C THR A 22 -5.00 -18.51 12.37
N GLY A 23 -3.81 -17.90 12.36
CA GLY A 23 -2.69 -18.33 11.53
C GLY A 23 -2.70 -17.83 10.10
N ARG A 24 -3.55 -16.88 9.77
CA ARG A 24 -3.63 -16.30 8.43
C ARG A 24 -2.55 -15.22 8.24
N SER A 25 -1.94 -15.20 7.06
CA SER A 25 -0.92 -14.20 6.72
C SER A 25 -1.58 -12.88 6.34
N VAL A 26 -1.08 -11.80 6.92
CA VAL A 26 -1.55 -10.43 6.66
C VAL A 26 -0.34 -9.55 6.44
N CYS A 27 -0.36 -8.75 5.37
CA CYS A 27 0.67 -7.78 5.09
C CYS A 27 0.08 -6.37 5.18
N SER A 28 0.65 -5.55 6.04
CA SER A 28 0.26 -4.14 6.17
C SER A 28 1.30 -3.28 5.48
N PHE A 29 0.83 -2.31 4.71
CA PHE A 29 1.71 -1.37 4.03
C PHE A 29 0.99 -0.05 3.78
N THR A 30 1.76 0.99 3.53
CA THR A 30 1.22 2.31 3.22
C THR A 30 1.73 2.75 1.86
N LEU A 31 0.81 3.17 1.00
CA LEU A 31 1.16 3.72 -0.30
C LEU A 31 1.12 5.24 -0.24
N ALA A 32 2.16 5.86 -0.77
CA ALA A 32 2.18 7.29 -1.02
C ALA A 32 1.77 7.50 -2.48
N VAL A 33 0.57 8.03 -2.67
CA VAL A 33 0.00 8.29 -3.99
C VAL A 33 0.11 9.77 -4.26
N SER A 34 0.92 10.13 -5.26
CA SER A 34 1.14 11.53 -5.61
C SER A 34 -0.10 12.11 -6.27
N ARG A 35 -0.47 13.32 -5.86
CA ARG A 35 -1.54 14.07 -6.51
C ARG A 35 -0.98 14.80 -7.72
N PRO A 36 -1.81 15.04 -8.76
CA PRO A 36 -1.39 15.89 -9.88
C PRO A 36 -0.98 17.27 -9.36
N LYS A 37 0.15 17.75 -9.84
CA LYS A 37 0.66 19.05 -9.43
C LYS A 37 -0.18 20.14 -10.07
N ARG A 38 -0.72 21.04 -9.25
CA ARG A 38 -1.46 22.19 -9.75
C ARG A 38 -0.49 23.21 -10.32
N GLN A 39 -0.98 23.98 -11.30
CA GLN A 39 -0.16 24.95 -12.02
C GLN A 39 0.54 25.96 -11.11
N ASN A 40 -0.10 26.36 -10.02
CA ASN A 40 0.44 27.35 -9.09
C ASN A 40 0.97 26.73 -7.79
N SER A 41 1.12 25.41 -7.74
CA SER A 41 1.61 24.74 -6.54
C SER A 41 3.12 24.56 -6.61
N THR A 42 3.80 24.99 -5.55
CA THR A 42 5.25 24.80 -5.43
C THR A 42 5.60 23.53 -4.68
N THR A 43 4.62 22.92 -4.01
CA THR A 43 4.83 21.70 -3.23
C THR A 43 4.07 20.54 -3.85
N GLN A 44 4.70 19.38 -3.86
CA GLN A 44 4.05 18.17 -4.29
C GLN A 44 3.30 17.57 -3.12
N GLU A 45 2.01 17.32 -3.32
CA GLU A 45 1.17 16.70 -2.32
C GLU A 45 1.00 15.21 -2.62
N ALA A 46 0.84 14.43 -1.57
CA ALA A 46 0.60 13.00 -1.69
C ALA A 46 -0.42 12.56 -0.66
N ASP A 47 -1.19 11.55 -1.03
CA ASP A 47 -2.09 10.87 -0.10
C ASP A 47 -1.40 9.62 0.42
N PHE A 48 -1.47 9.40 1.73
CA PHE A 48 -0.91 8.21 2.36
C PHE A 48 -2.06 7.26 2.69
N ILE A 49 -2.08 6.14 2.00
CA ILE A 49 -3.20 5.21 2.09
C ILE A 49 -2.72 3.92 2.75
N ASN A 50 -3.33 3.58 3.88
CA ASN A 50 -3.03 2.34 4.58
C ASN A 50 -3.72 1.19 3.88
N CYS A 51 -2.96 0.17 3.55
CA CYS A 51 -3.44 -0.98 2.80
C CYS A 51 -3.15 -2.26 3.55
N VAL A 52 -3.93 -3.29 3.25
CA VAL A 52 -3.76 -4.62 3.84
C VAL A 52 -3.91 -5.67 2.74
N ALA A 53 -2.99 -6.61 2.71
CA ALA A 53 -3.07 -7.78 1.83
C ALA A 53 -3.14 -9.04 2.67
N TRP A 54 -3.80 -10.07 2.14
CA TRP A 54 -4.06 -11.30 2.85
C TRP A 54 -3.47 -12.52 2.13
N GLU A 55 -3.02 -13.50 2.90
CA GLU A 55 -2.62 -14.83 2.46
C GLU A 55 -1.55 -14.79 1.37
N LYS A 56 -1.79 -15.40 0.21
CA LYS A 56 -0.79 -15.48 -0.86
C LYS A 56 -0.33 -14.11 -1.34
N THR A 57 -1.23 -13.14 -1.43
CA THR A 57 -0.87 -11.78 -1.81
C THR A 57 0.07 -11.16 -0.78
N ALA A 58 -0.19 -11.38 0.50
CA ALA A 58 0.68 -10.90 1.57
C ALA A 58 2.07 -11.52 1.47
N GLU A 59 2.14 -12.81 1.22
CA GLU A 59 3.42 -13.52 1.06
C GLU A 59 4.22 -13.01 -0.14
N LEU A 60 3.55 -12.80 -1.26
CA LEU A 60 4.18 -12.26 -2.46
C LEU A 60 4.72 -10.85 -2.23
N MET A 61 3.93 -10.00 -1.59
CA MET A 61 4.35 -8.63 -1.33
C MET A 61 5.58 -8.57 -0.43
N CYS A 62 5.58 -9.34 0.65
CA CYS A 62 6.72 -9.34 1.57
C CYS A 62 7.97 -9.98 0.97
N SER A 63 7.81 -10.88 0.00
CA SER A 63 8.93 -11.54 -0.66
C SER A 63 9.56 -10.68 -1.76
N TYR A 64 8.77 -9.92 -2.49
CA TYR A 64 9.24 -9.24 -3.70
C TYR A 64 9.23 -7.73 -3.63
N LEU A 65 8.41 -7.13 -2.80
CA LEU A 65 8.29 -5.67 -2.76
C LEU A 65 9.11 -5.06 -1.63
N ARG A 66 9.76 -3.96 -1.94
CA ARG A 66 10.54 -3.15 -1.00
C ARG A 66 10.26 -1.68 -1.27
N LYS A 67 10.51 -0.88 -0.25
CA LYS A 67 10.41 0.57 -0.39
C LYS A 67 11.22 1.11 -1.55
#